data_f6d74d6f27320ba5bf6ddb3fa270c0f0
#
_entry.id   f6d74d6f27320ba5bf6ddb3fa270c0f0
#
_cell.length_a   1.000
_cell.length_b   1.000
_cell.length_c   1.000
_cell.angle_alpha   90.00
_cell.angle_beta   90.00
_cell.angle_gamma   90.00
#
_symmetry.space_group_name_H-M   'P 1'
#
loop_
_entity.id
_entity.type
_entity.pdbx_description
1 polymer ?
#
loop_
_entity_poly.entity_id
_entity_poly.type
_entity_poly.pdbx_seq_one_letter_code
_entity_poly.pdbx_strand_id
1 'polypeptide(L)'
;MNILTLLASMLLFSVSANGAETCSDLLNYKMTKLRSSEELDFCQAFHSKVILAVNTASNCGYTPQFKGLEALYQKYKDKGLVVVGFPSNDFNQEFAEPEKTANVCYINYGVTFPMMEKSVVKGQAANAFFQKLIKTTGHTPEWNFNKYLIGRDGASVEAFASNVTPEQLDSKISSLLSQK
;
A
#
# COMPACT_ATOMS: atom_id res chain seq x y z
N MET A 1 -2.41 -76.11 -9.89
CA MET A 1 -3.47 -75.19 -9.40
C MET A 1 -2.74 -73.97 -8.88
N ASN A 2 -2.51 -72.97 -9.80
CA ASN A 2 -1.73 -71.75 -9.50
C ASN A 2 -2.68 -70.63 -9.16
N ILE A 3 -2.58 -70.09 -7.94
CA ILE A 3 -3.34 -68.95 -7.48
C ILE A 3 -2.48 -67.72 -7.74
N LEU A 4 -2.89 -66.89 -8.69
CA LEU A 4 -2.25 -65.63 -9.04
C LEU A 4 -2.83 -64.53 -8.14
N THR A 5 -2.02 -64.02 -7.21
CA THR A 5 -2.40 -62.94 -6.30
C THR A 5 -2.16 -61.61 -7.00
N LEU A 6 -3.23 -60.89 -7.40
CA LEU A 6 -3.17 -59.53 -7.90
C LEU A 6 -3.00 -58.55 -6.71
N LEU A 7 -1.83 -57.91 -6.63
CA LEU A 7 -1.61 -56.76 -5.76
C LEU A 7 -2.11 -55.47 -6.45
N ALA A 8 -3.26 -54.97 -6.01
CA ALA A 8 -3.76 -53.67 -6.46
C ALA A 8 -3.00 -52.54 -5.71
N SER A 9 -2.11 -51.85 -6.43
CA SER A 9 -1.38 -50.66 -5.92
C SER A 9 -2.33 -49.45 -5.92
N MET A 10 -2.78 -49.04 -4.73
CA MET A 10 -3.63 -47.88 -4.53
C MET A 10 -2.76 -46.63 -4.48
N LEU A 11 -2.67 -45.89 -5.60
CA LEU A 11 -2.00 -44.59 -5.68
C LEU A 11 -2.85 -43.55 -4.92
N LEU A 12 -2.39 -43.17 -3.74
CA LEU A 12 -2.93 -42.04 -2.99
C LEU A 12 -2.47 -40.72 -3.67
N PHE A 13 -3.37 -40.13 -4.44
CA PHE A 13 -3.20 -38.76 -4.90
C PHE A 13 -3.39 -37.81 -3.70
N SER A 14 -2.29 -37.27 -3.18
CA SER A 14 -2.31 -36.16 -2.22
C SER A 14 -2.78 -34.91 -2.97
N VAL A 15 -4.05 -34.55 -2.83
CA VAL A 15 -4.55 -33.23 -3.24
C VAL A 15 -3.96 -32.21 -2.26
N SER A 16 -2.89 -31.52 -2.69
CA SER A 16 -2.45 -30.31 -1.99
C SER A 16 -3.56 -29.28 -2.13
N ALA A 17 -4.30 -29.05 -1.06
CA ALA A 17 -5.20 -27.90 -0.96
C ALA A 17 -4.30 -26.65 -1.00
N ASN A 18 -4.20 -26.00 -2.17
CA ASN A 18 -3.74 -24.62 -2.26
C ASN A 18 -4.76 -23.79 -1.48
N GLY A 19 -4.48 -23.55 -0.20
CA GLY A 19 -5.20 -22.56 0.56
C GLY A 19 -5.00 -21.23 -0.18
N ALA A 20 -6.02 -20.72 -0.85
CA ALA A 20 -6.02 -19.36 -1.33
C ALA A 20 -5.78 -18.47 -0.08
N GLU A 21 -4.58 -17.88 0.02
CA GLU A 21 -4.30 -16.92 1.09
C GLU A 21 -5.34 -15.82 1.00
N THR A 22 -6.23 -15.76 1.99
CA THR A 22 -7.30 -14.77 2.04
C THR A 22 -6.70 -13.42 2.33
N CYS A 23 -6.94 -12.47 1.45
CA CYS A 23 -6.51 -11.10 1.63
C CYS A 23 -7.13 -10.49 2.89
N SER A 24 -6.39 -9.63 3.59
CA SER A 24 -6.95 -8.88 4.70
C SER A 24 -8.09 -7.97 4.23
N ASP A 25 -9.05 -7.70 5.13
CA ASP A 25 -10.16 -6.79 4.79
C ASP A 25 -9.64 -5.40 4.36
N LEU A 26 -8.55 -4.92 4.96
CA LEU A 26 -7.94 -3.64 4.61
C LEU A 26 -7.51 -3.60 3.14
N LEU A 27 -6.93 -4.68 2.62
CA LEU A 27 -6.43 -4.75 1.25
C LEU A 27 -7.50 -5.16 0.23
N ASN A 28 -8.71 -5.53 0.67
CA ASN A 28 -9.83 -5.76 -0.24
C ASN A 28 -10.35 -4.41 -0.77
N TYR A 29 -9.58 -3.82 -1.67
CA TYR A 29 -9.80 -2.49 -2.22
C TYR A 29 -9.16 -2.37 -3.61
N LYS A 30 -9.79 -1.60 -4.48
CA LYS A 30 -9.28 -1.27 -5.82
C LYS A 30 -9.36 0.23 -6.06
N MET A 31 -8.42 0.75 -6.78
CA MET A 31 -8.39 2.17 -7.12
C MET A 31 -7.61 2.41 -8.40
N THR A 32 -8.07 3.38 -9.20
CA THR A 32 -7.40 3.81 -10.42
C THR A 32 -6.10 4.54 -10.09
N LYS A 33 -5.05 4.29 -10.88
CA LYS A 33 -3.78 5.01 -10.79
C LYS A 33 -3.90 6.43 -11.36
N LEU A 34 -3.09 7.34 -10.84
CA LEU A 34 -3.00 8.72 -11.32
C LEU A 34 -2.70 8.76 -12.83
N ARG A 35 -3.55 9.46 -13.59
CA ARG A 35 -3.46 9.60 -15.06
C ARG A 35 -3.41 8.26 -15.81
N SER A 36 -4.14 7.29 -15.37
CA SER A 36 -4.22 5.99 -16.00
C SER A 36 -5.66 5.50 -16.03
N SER A 37 -5.99 4.58 -16.93
CA SER A 37 -7.20 3.75 -16.84
C SER A 37 -6.97 2.44 -16.10
N GLU A 38 -5.75 2.21 -15.61
CA GLU A 38 -5.37 1.01 -14.89
C GLU A 38 -5.90 1.05 -13.46
N GLU A 39 -6.75 0.10 -13.12
CA GLU A 39 -7.19 -0.13 -11.75
C GLU A 39 -6.19 -1.04 -11.04
N LEU A 40 -5.67 -0.61 -9.91
CA LEU A 40 -4.78 -1.39 -9.06
C LEU A 40 -5.60 -2.12 -8.00
N ASP A 41 -5.57 -3.45 -8.04
CA ASP A 41 -6.12 -4.32 -6.99
C ASP A 41 -5.09 -4.45 -5.87
N PHE A 42 -5.41 -3.89 -4.69
CA PHE A 42 -4.47 -3.83 -3.57
C PHE A 42 -4.17 -5.22 -2.99
N CYS A 43 -5.15 -6.12 -3.05
CA CYS A 43 -4.92 -7.49 -2.64
C CYS A 43 -3.86 -8.16 -3.52
N GLN A 44 -4.03 -8.12 -4.82
CA GLN A 44 -3.09 -8.74 -5.75
C GLN A 44 -1.71 -8.08 -5.73
N ALA A 45 -1.67 -6.75 -5.61
CA ALA A 45 -0.43 -5.99 -5.70
C ALA A 45 0.37 -5.97 -4.39
N PHE A 46 -0.32 -5.99 -3.23
CA PHE A 46 0.27 -5.65 -1.93
C PHE A 46 0.21 -6.79 -0.91
N HIS A 47 -0.39 -7.93 -1.25
CA HIS A 47 -0.40 -9.09 -0.37
C HIS A 47 1.01 -9.46 0.11
N SER A 48 1.16 -9.73 1.41
CA SER A 48 2.43 -10.07 2.05
C SER A 48 3.54 -9.00 1.90
N LYS A 49 3.18 -7.75 1.60
CA LYS A 49 4.11 -6.61 1.55
C LYS A 49 3.98 -5.74 2.80
N VAL A 50 5.04 -5.04 3.15
CA VAL A 50 4.98 -3.88 4.05
C VAL A 50 4.54 -2.69 3.21
N ILE A 51 3.50 -1.96 3.65
CA ILE A 51 2.93 -0.87 2.86
C ILE A 51 3.05 0.43 3.62
N LEU A 52 3.56 1.47 2.98
CA LEU A 52 3.55 2.84 3.47
C LEU A 52 2.55 3.66 2.64
N ALA A 53 1.34 3.82 3.15
CA ALA A 53 0.30 4.65 2.53
C ALA A 53 0.41 6.09 3.00
N VAL A 54 0.39 7.05 2.08
CA VAL A 54 0.62 8.47 2.35
C VAL A 54 -0.43 9.31 1.63
N ASN A 55 -1.18 10.17 2.35
CA ASN A 55 -1.98 11.19 1.69
C ASN A 55 -1.09 12.36 1.27
N THR A 56 -1.11 12.71 -0.01
CA THR A 56 -0.17 13.66 -0.60
C THR A 56 -0.87 14.93 -1.10
N ALA A 57 -0.10 15.98 -1.32
CA ALA A 57 -0.54 17.19 -2.00
C ALA A 57 0.63 17.88 -2.70
N SER A 58 0.32 18.57 -3.81
CA SER A 58 1.32 19.16 -4.71
C SER A 58 1.86 20.52 -4.24
N ASN A 59 1.06 21.30 -3.48
CA ASN A 59 1.37 22.67 -3.05
C ASN A 59 1.52 22.78 -1.52
N CYS A 60 2.08 21.76 -0.87
CA CYS A 60 2.25 21.68 0.58
C CYS A 60 3.70 21.94 0.98
N GLY A 61 3.92 22.54 2.14
CA GLY A 61 5.27 22.65 2.71
C GLY A 61 5.97 21.30 2.93
N TYR A 62 5.20 20.21 3.02
CA TYR A 62 5.70 18.84 3.14
C TYR A 62 5.90 18.11 1.78
N THR A 63 5.56 18.74 0.64
CA THR A 63 5.75 18.13 -0.69
C THR A 63 7.20 17.64 -0.94
N PRO A 64 8.25 18.30 -0.42
CA PRO A 64 9.62 17.79 -0.53
C PRO A 64 9.85 16.39 0.08
N GLN A 65 8.96 15.90 0.94
CA GLN A 65 9.04 14.52 1.46
C GLN A 65 8.89 13.44 0.37
N PHE A 66 8.41 13.76 -0.82
CA PHE A 66 8.44 12.84 -1.96
C PHE A 66 9.84 12.28 -2.23
N LYS A 67 10.90 13.08 -2.03
CA LYS A 67 12.30 12.61 -2.19
C LYS A 67 12.65 11.50 -1.21
N GLY A 68 12.29 11.68 0.07
CA GLY A 68 12.54 10.67 1.09
C GLY A 68 11.68 9.42 0.92
N LEU A 69 10.40 9.60 0.51
CA LEU A 69 9.50 8.47 0.19
C LEU A 69 10.04 7.65 -0.98
N GLU A 70 10.50 8.31 -2.05
CA GLU A 70 11.10 7.62 -3.18
C GLU A 70 12.42 6.93 -2.79
N ALA A 71 13.26 7.56 -1.98
CA ALA A 71 14.48 6.94 -1.49
C ALA A 71 14.20 5.67 -0.66
N LEU A 72 13.21 5.68 0.24
CA LEU A 72 12.76 4.49 0.97
C LEU A 72 12.24 3.42 0.02
N TYR A 73 11.42 3.79 -0.95
CA TYR A 73 10.89 2.86 -1.93
C TYR A 73 12.00 2.17 -2.71
N GLN A 74 12.95 2.93 -3.28
CA GLN A 74 14.08 2.37 -4.02
C GLN A 74 14.97 1.46 -3.15
N LYS A 75 15.18 1.83 -1.88
CA LYS A 75 15.99 1.04 -0.92
C LYS A 75 15.37 -0.32 -0.59
N TYR A 76 14.02 -0.40 -0.55
CA TYR A 76 13.33 -1.54 0.04
C TYR A 76 12.30 -2.24 -0.86
N LYS A 77 12.01 -1.76 -2.07
CA LYS A 77 11.02 -2.36 -2.97
C LYS A 77 11.30 -3.85 -3.25
N ASP A 78 12.55 -4.20 -3.47
CA ASP A 78 12.97 -5.58 -3.74
C ASP A 78 12.97 -6.47 -2.47
N LYS A 79 12.83 -5.84 -1.30
CA LYS A 79 12.67 -6.53 -0.01
C LYS A 79 11.20 -6.62 0.43
N GLY A 80 10.29 -6.08 -0.38
CA GLY A 80 8.87 -6.16 -0.16
C GLY A 80 8.22 -4.93 0.47
N LEU A 81 8.85 -3.74 0.40
CA LEU A 81 8.18 -2.48 0.68
C LEU A 81 7.39 -2.01 -0.53
N VAL A 82 6.17 -1.55 -0.29
CA VAL A 82 5.40 -0.72 -1.22
C VAL A 82 5.18 0.64 -0.56
N VAL A 83 5.46 1.71 -1.30
CA VAL A 83 4.96 3.05 -0.97
C VAL A 83 3.80 3.33 -1.92
N VAL A 84 2.70 3.90 -1.41
CA VAL A 84 1.55 4.27 -2.23
C VAL A 84 1.05 5.66 -1.84
N GLY A 85 0.94 6.56 -2.83
CA GLY A 85 0.52 7.94 -2.64
C GLY A 85 -0.94 8.16 -3.02
N PHE A 86 -1.64 8.93 -2.20
CA PHE A 86 -3.04 9.30 -2.39
C PHE A 86 -3.17 10.83 -2.45
N PRO A 87 -3.12 11.42 -3.64
CA PRO A 87 -3.36 12.86 -3.79
C PRO A 87 -4.74 13.24 -3.24
N SER A 88 -4.78 14.29 -2.42
CA SER A 88 -6.03 14.76 -1.81
C SER A 88 -6.08 16.27 -1.71
N ASN A 89 -7.24 16.84 -2.00
CA ASN A 89 -7.50 18.28 -1.82
C ASN A 89 -8.23 18.60 -0.51
N ASP A 90 -8.28 17.68 0.44
CA ASP A 90 -8.98 17.88 1.72
C ASP A 90 -8.39 19.01 2.57
N PHE A 91 -7.17 19.44 2.24
CA PHE A 91 -6.45 20.54 2.89
C PHE A 91 -6.19 21.72 1.94
N ASN A 92 -6.90 21.78 0.80
CA ASN A 92 -6.84 22.86 -0.19
C ASN A 92 -5.45 23.11 -0.77
N GLN A 93 -4.63 22.05 -0.93
CA GLN A 93 -3.26 22.15 -1.42
C GLN A 93 -2.96 21.17 -2.58
N GLU A 94 -4.00 20.58 -3.20
CA GLU A 94 -3.83 19.73 -4.38
C GLU A 94 -4.47 20.37 -5.61
N PHE A 95 -3.88 20.16 -6.78
CA PHE A 95 -4.41 20.65 -8.04
C PHE A 95 -5.74 19.98 -8.41
N ALA A 96 -6.57 20.74 -9.14
CA ALA A 96 -7.78 20.17 -9.73
C ALA A 96 -7.42 19.20 -10.86
N GLU A 97 -6.42 19.54 -11.68
CA GLU A 97 -6.01 18.82 -12.88
C GLU A 97 -4.99 17.72 -12.53
N PRO A 98 -5.31 16.45 -12.87
CA PRO A 98 -4.40 15.31 -12.60
C PRO A 98 -3.03 15.45 -13.26
N GLU A 99 -2.95 16.15 -14.40
CA GLU A 99 -1.70 16.42 -15.12
C GLU A 99 -0.71 17.22 -14.29
N LYS A 100 -1.20 18.23 -13.56
CA LYS A 100 -0.36 19.06 -12.69
C LYS A 100 0.16 18.26 -11.51
N THR A 101 -0.70 17.46 -10.89
CA THR A 101 -0.31 16.52 -9.81
C THR A 101 0.77 15.56 -10.30
N ALA A 102 0.57 14.94 -11.47
CA ALA A 102 1.53 14.00 -12.05
C ALA A 102 2.87 14.67 -12.38
N ASN A 103 2.86 15.90 -12.89
CA ASN A 103 4.10 16.65 -13.15
C ASN A 103 4.88 16.89 -11.85
N VAL A 104 4.20 17.22 -10.74
CA VAL A 104 4.88 17.38 -9.45
C VAL A 104 5.50 16.06 -9.00
N CYS A 105 4.73 15.00 -8.85
CA CYS A 105 5.26 13.76 -8.30
C CYS A 105 6.24 13.04 -9.25
N TYR A 106 5.88 12.85 -10.53
CA TYR A 106 6.68 12.04 -11.45
C TYR A 106 7.87 12.81 -12.05
N ILE A 107 7.67 14.08 -12.45
CA ILE A 107 8.72 14.84 -13.13
C ILE A 107 9.61 15.58 -12.14
N ASN A 108 9.02 16.35 -11.21
CA ASN A 108 9.81 17.21 -10.31
C ASN A 108 10.48 16.41 -9.18
N TYR A 109 9.83 15.35 -8.69
CA TYR A 109 10.34 14.53 -7.59
C TYR A 109 10.80 13.13 -7.99
N GLY A 110 10.58 12.71 -9.24
CA GLY A 110 11.03 11.42 -9.78
C GLY A 110 10.35 10.22 -9.11
N VAL A 111 9.12 10.38 -8.62
CA VAL A 111 8.38 9.31 -7.95
C VAL A 111 8.15 8.15 -8.91
N THR A 112 8.49 6.94 -8.47
CA THR A 112 8.28 5.69 -9.22
C THR A 112 7.34 4.71 -8.52
N PHE A 113 7.00 4.96 -7.27
CA PHE A 113 5.98 4.18 -6.57
C PHE A 113 4.56 4.53 -7.04
N PRO A 114 3.56 3.65 -6.84
CA PRO A 114 2.19 3.89 -7.26
C PRO A 114 1.60 5.17 -6.65
N MET A 115 1.09 6.05 -7.50
CA MET A 115 0.24 7.17 -7.14
C MET A 115 -1.18 6.88 -7.60
N MET A 116 -2.16 7.08 -6.71
CA MET A 116 -3.57 6.85 -6.99
C MET A 116 -4.24 8.12 -7.52
N GLU A 117 -5.42 8.00 -8.10
CA GLU A 117 -6.28 9.14 -8.42
C GLU A 117 -6.55 9.98 -7.17
N LYS A 118 -6.79 11.28 -7.40
CA LYS A 118 -7.18 12.20 -6.33
C LYS A 118 -8.46 11.74 -5.64
N SER A 119 -8.43 11.67 -4.32
CA SER A 119 -9.57 11.22 -3.52
C SER A 119 -9.67 11.94 -2.17
N VAL A 120 -10.81 11.79 -1.53
CA VAL A 120 -11.03 12.24 -0.15
C VAL A 120 -10.38 11.23 0.80
N VAL A 121 -9.66 11.72 1.82
CA VAL A 121 -8.90 10.88 2.79
C VAL A 121 -9.34 11.09 4.24
N LYS A 122 -10.31 12.01 4.49
CA LYS A 122 -10.84 12.28 5.84
C LYS A 122 -12.36 12.40 5.87
N GLY A 123 -12.93 12.25 7.06
CA GLY A 123 -14.38 12.38 7.28
C GLY A 123 -15.17 11.22 6.67
N GLN A 124 -16.49 11.41 6.60
CA GLN A 124 -17.42 10.38 6.11
C GLN A 124 -17.26 10.08 4.62
N ALA A 125 -16.77 11.05 3.84
CA ALA A 125 -16.56 10.94 2.40
C ALA A 125 -15.18 10.32 2.05
N ALA A 126 -14.34 9.97 3.02
CA ALA A 126 -13.06 9.32 2.77
C ALA A 126 -13.25 8.07 1.91
N ASN A 127 -12.31 7.81 1.01
CA ASN A 127 -12.33 6.55 0.26
C ASN A 127 -12.29 5.34 1.20
N ALA A 128 -12.80 4.20 0.75
CA ALA A 128 -12.99 3.03 1.62
C ALA A 128 -11.68 2.52 2.26
N PHE A 129 -10.53 2.69 1.59
CA PHE A 129 -9.23 2.32 2.15
C PHE A 129 -8.88 3.21 3.37
N PHE A 130 -9.00 4.54 3.22
CA PHE A 130 -8.77 5.48 4.34
C PHE A 130 -9.81 5.33 5.45
N GLN A 131 -11.07 5.02 5.15
CA GLN A 131 -12.06 4.72 6.19
C GLN A 131 -11.62 3.53 7.06
N LYS A 132 -11.07 2.47 6.43
CA LYS A 132 -10.55 1.29 7.15
C LYS A 132 -9.29 1.63 7.95
N LEU A 133 -8.34 2.41 7.39
CA LEU A 133 -7.14 2.88 8.10
C LEU A 133 -7.51 3.69 9.34
N ILE A 134 -8.44 4.64 9.20
CA ILE A 134 -8.93 5.48 10.31
C ILE A 134 -9.61 4.61 11.37
N LYS A 135 -10.46 3.68 10.96
CA LYS A 135 -11.15 2.76 11.89
C LYS A 135 -10.15 1.89 12.67
N THR A 136 -9.11 1.40 12.00
CA THR A 136 -8.10 0.52 12.63
C THR A 136 -7.20 1.27 13.59
N THR A 137 -6.78 2.49 13.25
CA THR A 137 -5.80 3.25 14.02
C THR A 137 -6.42 4.26 14.99
N GLY A 138 -7.70 4.62 14.81
CA GLY A 138 -8.32 5.76 15.47
C GLY A 138 -7.77 7.13 15.02
N HIS A 139 -6.86 7.15 14.03
CA HIS A 139 -6.20 8.37 13.56
C HIS A 139 -6.75 8.81 12.20
N THR A 140 -7.30 10.01 12.14
CA THR A 140 -7.72 10.67 10.89
C THR A 140 -6.58 11.58 10.40
N PRO A 141 -6.29 11.65 9.09
CA PRO A 141 -5.32 12.62 8.59
C PRO A 141 -5.70 14.06 9.00
N GLU A 142 -4.79 14.72 9.71
CA GLU A 142 -4.98 16.10 10.17
C GLU A 142 -4.36 17.10 9.20
N TRP A 143 -3.46 16.65 8.34
CA TRP A 143 -2.82 17.44 7.30
C TRP A 143 -2.33 16.55 6.14
N ASN A 144 -1.75 17.14 5.10
CA ASN A 144 -1.07 16.40 4.04
C ASN A 144 0.16 15.67 4.56
N PHE A 145 0.56 14.59 3.93
CA PHE A 145 1.69 13.75 4.29
C PHE A 145 1.58 13.07 5.67
N ASN A 146 0.36 12.75 6.14
CA ASN A 146 0.19 11.72 7.16
C ASN A 146 0.50 10.36 6.52
N LYS A 147 1.06 9.45 7.31
CA LYS A 147 1.48 8.14 6.84
C LYS A 147 0.82 7.05 7.66
N TYR A 148 0.54 5.93 7.00
CA TYR A 148 0.08 4.71 7.63
C TYR A 148 1.02 3.59 7.20
N LEU A 149 1.71 2.99 8.15
CA LEU A 149 2.62 1.86 7.92
C LEU A 149 1.88 0.58 8.26
N ILE A 150 1.70 -0.28 7.27
CA ILE A 150 0.93 -1.52 7.35
C ILE A 150 1.91 -2.69 7.28
N GLY A 151 1.76 -3.63 8.21
CA GLY A 151 2.57 -4.85 8.28
C GLY A 151 2.26 -5.84 7.15
N ARG A 152 3.09 -6.89 7.03
CA ARG A 152 2.91 -7.95 6.02
C ARG A 152 1.60 -8.73 6.15
N ASP A 153 1.01 -8.73 7.34
CA ASP A 153 -0.31 -9.32 7.61
C ASP A 153 -1.46 -8.53 6.95
N GLY A 154 -1.16 -7.32 6.45
CA GLY A 154 -2.15 -6.42 5.87
C GLY A 154 -3.19 -5.90 6.86
N ALA A 155 -2.96 -6.06 8.17
CA ALA A 155 -3.92 -5.75 9.24
C ALA A 155 -3.31 -4.88 10.35
N SER A 156 -2.06 -5.11 10.71
CA SER A 156 -1.32 -4.29 11.69
C SER A 156 -0.99 -2.94 11.07
N VAL A 157 -1.51 -1.86 11.65
CA VAL A 157 -1.36 -0.49 11.10
C VAL A 157 -0.88 0.47 12.18
N GLU A 158 0.12 1.28 11.87
CA GLU A 158 0.56 2.39 12.69
C GLU A 158 0.50 3.70 11.91
N ALA A 159 -0.06 4.75 12.54
CA ALA A 159 -0.23 6.06 11.92
C ALA A 159 0.84 7.04 12.38
N PHE A 160 1.26 7.92 11.48
CA PHE A 160 2.27 8.95 11.73
C PHE A 160 1.82 10.30 11.19
N ALA A 161 2.06 11.35 11.97
CA ALA A 161 1.76 12.73 11.58
C ALA A 161 2.67 13.22 10.43
N SER A 162 2.29 14.34 9.82
CA SER A 162 2.97 14.95 8.67
C SER A 162 4.46 15.27 8.94
N ASN A 163 4.78 15.69 10.15
CA ASN A 163 6.14 16.08 10.56
C ASN A 163 7.09 14.88 10.77
N VAL A 164 6.57 13.66 10.87
CA VAL A 164 7.43 12.45 10.87
C VAL A 164 7.94 12.25 9.44
N THR A 165 9.26 12.44 9.26
CA THR A 165 9.86 12.33 7.93
C THR A 165 10.01 10.87 7.48
N PRO A 166 10.11 10.62 6.17
CA PRO A 166 10.35 9.27 5.65
C PRO A 166 11.60 8.61 6.25
N GLU A 167 12.67 9.38 6.44
CA GLU A 167 13.95 8.91 7.00
C GLU A 167 13.79 8.39 8.44
N GLN A 168 12.92 9.02 9.23
CA GLN A 168 12.61 8.59 10.60
C GLN A 168 11.88 7.24 10.65
N LEU A 169 11.25 6.82 9.55
CA LEU A 169 10.58 5.52 9.43
C LEU A 169 11.51 4.39 8.99
N ASP A 170 12.73 4.68 8.56
CA ASP A 170 13.66 3.72 7.97
C ASP A 170 13.88 2.48 8.85
N SER A 171 14.21 2.68 10.12
CA SER A 171 14.47 1.58 11.06
C SER A 171 13.23 0.71 11.31
N LYS A 172 12.06 1.33 11.43
CA LYS A 172 10.80 0.63 11.64
C LYS A 172 10.40 -0.19 10.41
N ILE A 173 10.53 0.38 9.21
CA ILE A 173 10.31 -0.32 7.94
C ILE A 173 11.27 -1.52 7.83
N SER A 174 12.56 -1.31 8.10
CA SER A 174 13.56 -2.39 8.08
C SER A 174 13.21 -3.52 9.04
N SER A 175 12.73 -3.19 10.24
CA SER A 175 12.28 -4.18 11.24
C SER A 175 11.10 -5.00 10.72
N LEU A 176 10.06 -4.36 10.17
CA LEU A 176 8.89 -5.07 9.60
C LEU A 176 9.27 -5.93 8.40
N LEU A 177 10.20 -5.48 7.57
CA LEU A 177 10.68 -6.24 6.41
C LEU A 177 11.48 -7.49 6.80
N SER A 178 12.10 -7.52 8.00
CA SER A 178 12.86 -8.67 8.51
C SER A 178 11.98 -9.73 9.19
N GLN A 179 10.73 -9.41 9.50
CA GLN A 179 9.75 -10.38 10.02
C GLN A 179 9.31 -11.33 8.89
N LYS A 180 9.28 -12.64 9.21
CA LYS A 180 8.85 -13.70 8.29
C LYS A 180 7.36 -13.89 8.35
#